data_76e57386f82efa0ee92c767ce5eda067
#
_entry.id   76e57386f82efa0ee92c767ce5eda067
#
_cell.length_a   1.000
_cell.length_b   1.000
_cell.length_c   1.000
_cell.angle_alpha   90.00
_cell.angle_beta   90.00
_cell.angle_gamma   90.00
#
_symmetry.space_group_name_H-M   'P 1'
#
loop_
_entity.id
_entity.type
_entity.pdbx_description
1 polymer ?
#
loop_
_entity_poly.entity_id
_entity_poly.type
_entity_poly.pdbx_seq_one_letter_code
_entity_poly.pdbx_strand_id
1 'polypeptide(L)'
;MSLTITLIYLLIIFSMFPYIEILPLGTDSQPNALLIALILFPFCCKWKINRDLAGLLLIAIVGFFLLFISPKDFNSIRSLMNYFTLFFVSYVTFYALQRIGGIPYKLFKGIIYTWFIIGTVQLLIYPDFMSFLTPRGDSALTMKSGRGIVCLAPEPTFYGLTCLIFGIIAYLNFKDKADIKKIYCLIAIQLFLYSRSSLVIFLLMATGGLYLLLVIFSKKEYFLKVLVGCMVLGTIGIGLINHYSETIASNRFGMLLLILLEKPESFLILDASVNERFIHVFFPLYGFFSDFGMPHGYGMFPEFMEKSLKMPQFQHLISDYVLDREAPTRIMSGLGSILYELGIAGLVLIAVLYDVINQLTNGKTKIVLLFVILAILLNAIPFSNPLIPFLIGNMVHLSYEKRKANSLSH
;
A
#
# COMPACT_ATOMS: atom_id res chain seq x y z
N MET A 1 6.91 25.79 -21.38
CA MET A 1 6.89 24.33 -21.12
C MET A 1 5.84 23.71 -22.06
N SER A 2 6.11 22.61 -22.77
CA SER A 2 5.09 22.03 -23.63
C SER A 2 3.92 21.48 -22.78
N LEU A 3 2.68 21.54 -23.29
CA LEU A 3 1.49 21.02 -22.62
C LEU A 3 1.69 19.59 -22.09
N THR A 4 2.34 18.74 -22.88
CA THR A 4 2.64 17.37 -22.51
C THR A 4 3.52 17.28 -21.27
N ILE A 5 4.56 18.12 -21.15
CA ILE A 5 5.43 18.14 -19.97
C ILE A 5 4.64 18.60 -18.74
N THR A 6 3.79 19.61 -18.87
CA THR A 6 2.91 20.05 -17.78
C THR A 6 2.00 18.93 -17.29
N LEU A 7 1.36 18.21 -18.21
CA LEU A 7 0.51 17.05 -17.86
C LEU A 7 1.30 15.91 -17.19
N ILE A 8 2.55 15.67 -17.60
CA ILE A 8 3.42 14.69 -16.93
C ILE A 8 3.69 15.10 -15.47
N TYR A 9 3.99 16.37 -15.21
CA TYR A 9 4.17 16.86 -13.84
C TYR A 9 2.88 16.74 -13.02
N LEU A 10 1.73 17.06 -13.61
CA LEU A 10 0.43 16.87 -12.96
C LEU A 10 0.14 15.40 -12.66
N LEU A 11 0.48 14.46 -13.57
CA LEU A 11 0.37 13.02 -13.31
C LEU A 11 1.18 12.63 -12.08
N ILE A 12 2.43 13.06 -11.97
CA ILE A 12 3.29 12.78 -10.81
C ILE A 12 2.67 13.37 -9.53
N ILE A 13 2.25 14.63 -9.57
CA ILE A 13 1.64 15.30 -8.41
C ILE A 13 0.39 14.57 -7.96
N PHE A 14 -0.60 14.34 -8.84
CA PHE A 14 -1.84 13.70 -8.44
C PHE A 14 -1.70 12.22 -8.10
N SER A 15 -0.67 11.54 -8.61
CA SER A 15 -0.33 10.19 -8.13
C SER A 15 0.23 10.21 -6.71
N MET A 16 0.97 11.25 -6.32
CA MET A 16 1.56 11.41 -4.98
C MET A 16 0.64 12.15 -3.98
N PHE A 17 -0.49 12.68 -4.45
CA PHE A 17 -1.60 13.21 -3.67
C PHE A 17 -2.91 12.47 -4.00
N PRO A 18 -2.99 11.17 -3.70
CA PRO A 18 -4.03 10.29 -4.22
C PRO A 18 -5.43 10.53 -3.63
N TYR A 19 -5.52 11.31 -2.57
CA TYR A 19 -6.76 11.53 -1.80
C TYR A 19 -7.33 12.92 -1.97
N ILE A 20 -6.65 13.82 -2.71
CA ILE A 20 -7.15 15.18 -2.92
C ILE A 20 -8.43 15.15 -3.76
N GLU A 21 -9.51 15.58 -3.15
CA GLU A 21 -10.84 15.62 -3.74
C GLU A 21 -11.02 16.89 -4.59
N ILE A 22 -10.99 16.71 -5.92
CA ILE A 22 -11.36 17.77 -6.87
C ILE A 22 -12.84 17.64 -7.23
N LEU A 23 -13.32 16.39 -7.34
CA LEU A 23 -14.71 16.07 -7.61
C LEU A 23 -15.29 15.28 -6.42
N PRO A 24 -16.47 15.66 -5.89
CA PRO A 24 -17.04 14.99 -4.73
C PRO A 24 -17.61 13.60 -5.10
N LEU A 25 -16.76 12.63 -5.31
CA LEU A 25 -17.13 11.28 -5.72
C LEU A 25 -17.44 10.33 -4.56
N GLY A 26 -17.27 10.80 -3.32
CA GLY A 26 -17.50 9.98 -2.11
C GLY A 26 -16.57 8.76 -1.99
N THR A 27 -15.45 8.77 -2.68
CA THR A 27 -14.43 7.70 -2.64
C THR A 27 -13.17 8.19 -1.97
N ASP A 28 -12.52 7.33 -1.16
CA ASP A 28 -11.28 7.70 -0.46
C ASP A 28 -10.15 8.04 -1.43
N SER A 29 -9.95 7.23 -2.46
CA SER A 29 -8.95 7.50 -3.51
C SER A 29 -9.61 8.19 -4.69
N GLN A 30 -8.98 9.27 -5.17
CA GLN A 30 -9.53 10.09 -6.24
C GLN A 30 -8.97 9.70 -7.61
N PRO A 31 -9.76 9.72 -8.69
CA PRO A 31 -9.35 9.29 -10.02
C PRO A 31 -8.52 10.34 -10.80
N ASN A 32 -8.09 11.43 -10.15
CA ASN A 32 -7.41 12.55 -10.80
C ASN A 32 -6.22 12.11 -11.67
N ALA A 33 -5.37 11.24 -11.14
CA ALA A 33 -4.21 10.73 -11.88
C ALA A 33 -4.63 9.81 -13.04
N LEU A 34 -5.70 9.02 -12.90
CA LEU A 34 -6.25 8.23 -14.00
C LEU A 34 -6.76 9.11 -15.13
N LEU A 35 -7.51 10.17 -14.82
CA LEU A 35 -8.00 11.12 -15.82
C LEU A 35 -6.84 11.78 -16.59
N ILE A 36 -5.79 12.21 -15.88
CA ILE A 36 -4.59 12.76 -16.50
C ILE A 36 -3.87 11.70 -17.34
N ALA A 37 -3.79 10.46 -16.87
CA ALA A 37 -3.20 9.36 -17.61
C ALA A 37 -3.96 9.09 -18.91
N LEU A 38 -5.28 9.09 -18.89
CA LEU A 38 -6.11 8.93 -20.10
C LEU A 38 -5.90 10.07 -21.09
N ILE A 39 -5.77 11.32 -20.62
CA ILE A 39 -5.45 12.48 -21.49
C ILE A 39 -4.05 12.36 -22.08
N LEU A 40 -3.07 11.89 -21.29
CA LEU A 40 -1.69 11.71 -21.73
C LEU A 40 -1.49 10.48 -22.63
N PHE A 41 -2.36 9.50 -22.55
CA PHE A 41 -2.23 8.24 -23.27
C PHE A 41 -1.94 8.42 -24.77
N PRO A 42 -2.72 9.19 -25.57
CA PRO A 42 -2.44 9.39 -26.99
C PRO A 42 -1.11 10.12 -27.28
N PHE A 43 -0.61 10.93 -26.34
CA PHE A 43 0.61 11.72 -26.52
C PHE A 43 1.89 10.98 -26.09
N CYS A 44 1.77 10.00 -25.19
CA CYS A 44 2.90 9.24 -24.65
C CYS A 44 2.97 7.83 -25.23
N CYS A 45 1.90 7.34 -25.83
CA CYS A 45 1.79 5.95 -26.24
C CYS A 45 2.73 5.64 -27.41
N LYS A 46 3.71 4.82 -27.16
CA LYS A 46 4.42 4.05 -28.18
C LYS A 46 3.83 2.66 -28.17
N TRP A 47 3.27 2.19 -29.27
CA TRP A 47 2.62 0.84 -29.37
C TRP A 47 3.55 -0.35 -29.05
N LYS A 48 4.76 -0.09 -28.56
CA LYS A 48 5.70 -1.11 -28.08
C LYS A 48 5.47 -1.34 -26.59
N ILE A 49 4.75 -2.39 -26.27
CA ILE A 49 4.51 -2.82 -24.89
C ILE A 49 5.63 -3.74 -24.47
N ASN A 50 6.32 -3.45 -23.36
CA ASN A 50 7.29 -4.37 -22.77
C ASN A 50 6.57 -5.52 -22.05
N ARG A 51 7.29 -6.59 -21.70
CA ARG A 51 6.76 -7.79 -21.08
C ARG A 51 5.98 -7.48 -19.77
N ASP A 52 6.53 -6.58 -18.94
CA ASP A 52 5.95 -6.26 -17.64
C ASP A 52 4.62 -5.50 -17.82
N LEU A 53 4.57 -4.54 -18.73
CA LEU A 53 3.34 -3.84 -19.09
C LEU A 53 2.33 -4.74 -19.80
N ALA A 54 2.78 -5.72 -20.59
CA ALA A 54 1.90 -6.71 -21.20
C ALA A 54 1.21 -7.58 -20.13
N GLY A 55 1.90 -7.92 -19.03
CA GLY A 55 1.29 -8.58 -17.89
C GLY A 55 0.18 -7.74 -17.24
N LEU A 56 0.41 -6.44 -17.04
CA LEU A 56 -0.62 -5.54 -16.51
C LEU A 56 -1.80 -5.35 -17.48
N LEU A 57 -1.53 -5.32 -18.79
CA LEU A 57 -2.59 -5.29 -19.81
C LEU A 57 -3.44 -6.56 -19.78
N LEU A 58 -2.81 -7.73 -19.62
CA LEU A 58 -3.52 -9.00 -19.49
C LEU A 58 -4.51 -8.97 -18.30
N ILE A 59 -4.07 -8.44 -17.15
CA ILE A 59 -4.94 -8.25 -15.99
C ILE A 59 -6.16 -7.37 -16.34
N ALA A 60 -5.93 -6.24 -17.01
CA ALA A 60 -7.01 -5.34 -17.41
C ALA A 60 -7.97 -5.99 -18.43
N ILE A 61 -7.45 -6.78 -19.38
CA ILE A 61 -8.24 -7.51 -20.37
C ILE A 61 -9.09 -8.59 -19.68
N VAL A 62 -8.50 -9.41 -18.83
CA VAL A 62 -9.25 -10.43 -18.07
C VAL A 62 -10.32 -9.76 -17.22
N GLY A 63 -9.97 -8.66 -16.52
CA GLY A 63 -10.93 -7.89 -15.77
C GLY A 63 -12.10 -7.36 -16.63
N PHE A 64 -11.81 -6.90 -17.84
CA PHE A 64 -12.85 -6.47 -18.78
C PHE A 64 -13.81 -7.61 -19.16
N PHE A 65 -13.26 -8.78 -19.48
CA PHE A 65 -14.09 -9.94 -19.81
C PHE A 65 -14.94 -10.44 -18.65
N LEU A 66 -14.42 -10.36 -17.40
CA LEU A 66 -15.20 -10.72 -16.22
C LEU A 66 -16.43 -9.82 -16.00
N LEU A 67 -16.42 -8.59 -16.52
CA LEU A 67 -17.60 -7.73 -16.44
C LEU A 67 -18.83 -8.35 -17.17
N PHE A 68 -18.62 -9.13 -18.21
CA PHE A 68 -19.73 -9.76 -18.94
C PHE A 68 -20.47 -10.82 -18.13
N ILE A 69 -19.79 -11.49 -17.22
CA ILE A 69 -20.35 -12.55 -16.36
C ILE A 69 -20.69 -12.03 -14.94
N SER A 70 -20.28 -10.83 -14.59
CA SER A 70 -20.53 -10.20 -13.30
C SER A 70 -21.88 -9.45 -13.28
N PRO A 71 -22.47 -9.18 -12.10
CA PRO A 71 -23.64 -8.32 -11.96
C PRO A 71 -23.42 -6.96 -12.64
N LYS A 72 -24.48 -6.41 -13.26
CA LYS A 72 -24.43 -5.11 -13.97
C LYS A 72 -24.70 -3.95 -13.01
N ASP A 73 -23.95 -3.88 -11.94
CA ASP A 73 -24.08 -2.87 -10.89
C ASP A 73 -22.88 -1.91 -10.85
N PHE A 74 -23.01 -0.87 -10.04
CA PHE A 74 -21.96 0.14 -9.87
C PHE A 74 -20.69 -0.44 -9.22
N ASN A 75 -20.83 -1.42 -8.32
CA ASN A 75 -19.70 -2.05 -7.65
C ASN A 75 -18.83 -2.84 -8.62
N SER A 76 -19.44 -3.55 -9.57
CA SER A 76 -18.73 -4.27 -10.62
C SER A 76 -17.94 -3.34 -11.55
N ILE A 77 -18.53 -2.20 -11.95
CA ILE A 77 -17.83 -1.17 -12.73
C ILE A 77 -16.66 -0.59 -11.91
N ARG A 78 -16.87 -0.32 -10.63
CA ARG A 78 -15.83 0.20 -9.74
C ARG A 78 -14.67 -0.79 -9.57
N SER A 79 -14.94 -2.09 -9.44
CA SER A 79 -13.91 -3.13 -9.40
C SER A 79 -13.12 -3.18 -10.70
N LEU A 80 -13.77 -3.12 -11.86
CA LEU A 80 -13.10 -3.02 -13.16
C LEU A 80 -12.18 -1.80 -13.23
N MET A 81 -12.62 -0.65 -12.72
CA MET A 81 -11.82 0.58 -12.70
C MET A 81 -10.53 0.44 -11.89
N ASN A 82 -10.46 -0.44 -10.87
CA ASN A 82 -9.21 -0.75 -10.18
C ASN A 82 -8.16 -1.31 -11.16
N TYR A 83 -8.54 -2.26 -12.01
CA TYR A 83 -7.61 -2.92 -12.93
C TYR A 83 -7.26 -2.03 -14.13
N PHE A 84 -8.19 -1.20 -14.57
CA PHE A 84 -7.89 -0.16 -15.57
C PHE A 84 -6.94 0.89 -15.01
N THR A 85 -7.13 1.34 -13.78
CA THR A 85 -6.20 2.27 -13.12
C THR A 85 -4.82 1.64 -12.98
N LEU A 86 -4.76 0.37 -12.57
CA LEU A 86 -3.50 -0.38 -12.47
C LEU A 86 -2.74 -0.38 -13.80
N PHE A 87 -3.41 -0.65 -14.91
CA PHE A 87 -2.76 -0.67 -16.22
C PHE A 87 -2.47 0.74 -16.75
N PHE A 88 -3.48 1.61 -16.90
CA PHE A 88 -3.33 2.89 -17.57
C PHE A 88 -2.35 3.82 -16.84
N VAL A 89 -2.46 3.93 -15.51
CA VAL A 89 -1.54 4.79 -14.76
C VAL A 89 -0.12 4.25 -14.80
N SER A 90 0.08 2.92 -14.64
CA SER A 90 1.43 2.32 -14.74
C SER A 90 2.02 2.49 -16.13
N TYR A 91 1.24 2.24 -17.16
CA TYR A 91 1.66 2.36 -18.55
C TYR A 91 2.07 3.80 -18.91
N VAL A 92 1.20 4.77 -18.62
CA VAL A 92 1.48 6.17 -18.93
C VAL A 92 2.62 6.70 -18.06
N THR A 93 2.72 6.30 -16.79
CA THR A 93 3.87 6.64 -15.93
C THR A 93 5.18 6.16 -16.54
N PHE A 94 5.23 4.91 -17.00
CA PHE A 94 6.43 4.38 -17.66
C PHE A 94 6.90 5.27 -18.81
N TYR A 95 6.04 5.60 -19.77
CA TYR A 95 6.40 6.42 -20.93
C TYR A 95 6.62 7.89 -20.57
N ALA A 96 5.87 8.43 -19.64
CA ALA A 96 6.05 9.78 -19.14
C ALA A 96 7.44 9.95 -18.51
N LEU A 97 7.84 9.00 -17.66
CA LEU A 97 9.17 9.03 -17.03
C LEU A 97 10.31 8.82 -18.03
N GLN A 98 10.11 7.96 -19.05
CA GLN A 98 11.09 7.87 -20.15
C GLN A 98 11.29 9.21 -20.86
N ARG A 99 10.21 9.98 -21.06
CA ARG A 99 10.26 11.25 -21.78
C ARG A 99 11.00 12.35 -21.03
N ILE A 100 10.91 12.35 -19.68
CA ILE A 100 11.54 13.38 -18.83
C ILE A 100 12.80 12.90 -18.10
N GLY A 101 13.22 11.64 -18.32
CA GLY A 101 14.42 11.05 -17.71
C GLY A 101 14.26 10.66 -16.24
N GLY A 102 13.06 10.27 -15.81
CA GLY A 102 12.73 9.84 -14.43
C GLY A 102 12.01 10.91 -13.61
N ILE A 103 11.74 10.61 -12.34
CA ILE A 103 11.06 11.53 -11.43
C ILE A 103 11.99 12.72 -11.09
N PRO A 104 11.59 13.99 -11.33
CA PRO A 104 12.42 15.15 -10.98
C PRO A 104 12.61 15.25 -9.46
N TYR A 105 13.86 15.21 -8.98
CA TYR A 105 14.17 15.24 -7.56
C TYR A 105 13.62 16.45 -6.82
N LYS A 106 13.69 17.65 -7.45
CA LYS A 106 13.14 18.88 -6.85
C LYS A 106 11.63 18.79 -6.62
N LEU A 107 10.89 18.18 -7.58
CA LEU A 107 9.46 17.97 -7.46
C LEU A 107 9.15 16.98 -6.33
N PHE A 108 9.82 15.82 -6.31
CA PHE A 108 9.66 14.83 -5.25
C PHE A 108 9.92 15.42 -3.86
N LYS A 109 11.02 16.17 -3.72
CA LYS A 109 11.37 16.87 -2.50
C LYS A 109 10.29 17.87 -2.08
N GLY A 110 9.76 18.68 -3.01
CA GLY A 110 8.65 19.60 -2.77
C GLY A 110 7.41 18.89 -2.23
N ILE A 111 7.04 17.73 -2.82
CA ILE A 111 5.91 16.92 -2.37
C ILE A 111 6.11 16.45 -0.92
N ILE A 112 7.28 15.91 -0.58
CA ILE A 112 7.58 15.46 0.81
C ILE A 112 7.50 16.63 1.80
N TYR A 113 8.03 17.81 1.44
CA TYR A 113 7.90 19.00 2.28
C TYR A 113 6.45 19.46 2.45
N THR A 114 5.64 19.39 1.39
CA THR A 114 4.21 19.74 1.48
C THR A 114 3.49 18.84 2.48
N TRP A 115 3.64 17.52 2.37
CA TRP A 115 3.07 16.56 3.33
C TRP A 115 3.58 16.83 4.75
N PHE A 116 4.88 17.09 4.91
CA PHE A 116 5.48 17.38 6.21
C PHE A 116 4.94 18.67 6.83
N ILE A 117 4.87 19.77 6.07
CA ILE A 117 4.39 21.07 6.56
C ILE A 117 2.92 20.98 6.97
N ILE A 118 2.06 20.41 6.11
CA ILE A 118 0.64 20.25 6.43
C ILE A 118 0.47 19.39 7.68
N GLY A 119 1.19 18.27 7.78
CA GLY A 119 1.17 17.44 8.98
C GLY A 119 1.66 18.17 10.23
N THR A 120 2.70 18.99 10.11
CA THR A 120 3.18 19.82 11.24
C THR A 120 2.10 20.82 11.71
N VAL A 121 1.43 21.49 10.77
CA VAL A 121 0.35 22.44 11.09
C VAL A 121 -0.83 21.71 11.75
N GLN A 122 -1.23 20.54 11.24
CA GLN A 122 -2.30 19.74 11.84
C GLN A 122 -1.95 19.25 13.26
N LEU A 123 -0.70 18.86 13.49
CA LEU A 123 -0.28 18.35 14.79
C LEU A 123 -0.14 19.45 15.84
N LEU A 124 0.39 20.63 15.48
CA LEU A 124 0.83 21.65 16.43
C LEU A 124 -0.06 22.89 16.51
N ILE A 125 -0.82 23.20 15.45
CA ILE A 125 -1.54 24.48 15.35
C ILE A 125 -3.04 24.28 15.20
N TYR A 126 -3.46 23.60 14.12
CA TYR A 126 -4.88 23.42 13.78
C TYR A 126 -5.15 22.03 13.18
N PRO A 127 -5.74 21.10 13.94
CA PRO A 127 -5.90 19.71 13.52
C PRO A 127 -6.64 19.53 12.19
N ASP A 128 -7.61 20.39 11.90
CA ASP A 128 -8.41 20.28 10.68
C ASP A 128 -7.89 21.12 9.51
N PHE A 129 -6.63 21.55 9.59
CA PHE A 129 -5.98 22.30 8.51
C PHE A 129 -6.02 21.50 7.20
N MET A 130 -6.61 22.07 6.15
CA MET A 130 -6.80 21.44 4.83
C MET A 130 -7.64 20.16 4.81
N SER A 131 -8.40 19.85 5.86
CA SER A 131 -9.30 18.67 5.91
C SER A 131 -10.35 18.68 4.79
N PHE A 132 -10.75 19.87 4.31
CA PHE A 132 -11.68 20.03 3.20
C PHE A 132 -11.20 19.47 1.85
N LEU A 133 -9.89 19.16 1.73
CA LEU A 133 -9.31 18.55 0.54
C LEU A 133 -9.45 17.02 0.52
N THR A 134 -9.92 16.42 1.60
CA THR A 134 -9.97 14.95 1.72
C THR A 134 -11.36 14.48 2.18
N PRO A 135 -11.88 13.36 1.64
CA PRO A 135 -13.28 12.96 1.84
C PRO A 135 -13.68 12.72 3.30
N ARG A 136 -12.75 12.37 4.18
CA ARG A 136 -13.01 12.02 5.60
C ARG A 136 -11.91 12.48 6.54
N GLY A 137 -11.22 13.56 6.17
CA GLY A 137 -10.05 14.04 6.91
C GLY A 137 -10.41 14.76 8.21
N ASP A 138 -10.56 14.04 9.33
CA ASP A 138 -10.77 14.60 10.66
C ASP A 138 -9.62 14.21 11.59
N SER A 139 -8.57 15.05 11.62
CA SER A 139 -7.43 14.87 12.52
C SER A 139 -7.79 15.07 13.98
N ALA A 140 -8.73 15.98 14.28
CA ALA A 140 -9.14 16.24 15.66
C ALA A 140 -9.77 14.98 16.30
N LEU A 141 -10.64 14.30 15.57
CA LEU A 141 -11.28 13.06 16.04
C LEU A 141 -10.25 11.92 16.18
N THR A 142 -9.36 11.75 15.19
CA THR A 142 -8.36 10.67 15.25
C THR A 142 -7.34 10.88 16.36
N MET A 143 -6.91 12.12 16.63
CA MET A 143 -6.03 12.45 17.76
C MET A 143 -6.69 12.17 19.11
N LYS A 144 -7.98 12.51 19.29
CA LYS A 144 -8.73 12.21 20.51
C LYS A 144 -8.84 10.70 20.78
N SER A 145 -8.85 9.88 19.74
CA SER A 145 -8.86 8.41 19.85
C SER A 145 -7.47 7.79 20.05
N GLY A 146 -6.43 8.58 20.37
CA GLY A 146 -5.06 8.09 20.56
C GLY A 146 -4.33 7.70 19.26
N ARG A 147 -4.90 8.05 18.09
CA ARG A 147 -4.30 7.84 16.76
C ARG A 147 -3.54 9.09 16.32
N GLY A 148 -2.82 8.98 15.22
CA GLY A 148 -2.14 10.14 14.61
C GLY A 148 -3.06 11.07 13.85
N ILE A 149 -2.45 12.09 13.21
CA ILE A 149 -3.13 12.99 12.28
C ILE A 149 -3.35 12.31 10.92
N VAL A 150 -4.29 12.82 10.15
CA VAL A 150 -4.62 12.31 8.81
C VAL A 150 -3.80 12.97 7.69
N CYS A 151 -3.31 14.19 7.91
CA CYS A 151 -2.66 15.03 6.90
C CYS A 151 -3.56 15.23 5.66
N LEU A 152 -3.11 14.79 4.48
CA LEU A 152 -3.87 14.80 3.23
C LEU A 152 -4.37 13.38 2.85
N ALA A 153 -4.69 12.56 3.85
CA ALA A 153 -5.23 11.22 3.67
C ALA A 153 -6.55 11.08 4.46
N PRO A 154 -7.43 10.13 4.12
CA PRO A 154 -8.69 9.94 4.85
C PRO A 154 -8.50 9.39 6.26
N GLU A 155 -7.37 8.70 6.53
CA GLU A 155 -7.04 8.11 7.83
C GLU A 155 -5.52 8.11 8.09
N PRO A 156 -5.08 8.06 9.36
CA PRO A 156 -3.66 7.97 9.72
C PRO A 156 -2.95 6.76 9.10
N THR A 157 -3.66 5.65 8.89
CA THR A 157 -3.11 4.44 8.27
C THR A 157 -2.74 4.69 6.80
N PHE A 158 -3.61 5.32 6.03
CA PHE A 158 -3.34 5.67 4.64
C PHE A 158 -2.21 6.69 4.52
N TYR A 159 -2.14 7.65 5.46
CA TYR A 159 -1.02 8.57 5.55
C TYR A 159 0.31 7.82 5.77
N GLY A 160 0.36 6.93 6.75
CA GLY A 160 1.57 6.15 7.02
C GLY A 160 1.98 5.25 5.86
N LEU A 161 1.04 4.60 5.18
CA LEU A 161 1.32 3.79 3.98
C LEU A 161 1.83 4.65 2.82
N THR A 162 1.28 5.85 2.63
CA THR A 162 1.78 6.84 1.65
C THR A 162 3.23 7.21 1.93
N CYS A 163 3.57 7.51 3.19
CA CYS A 163 4.94 7.80 3.60
C CYS A 163 5.89 6.62 3.37
N LEU A 164 5.44 5.39 3.61
CA LEU A 164 6.23 4.19 3.34
C LEU A 164 6.52 4.03 1.84
N ILE A 165 5.52 4.27 0.98
CA ILE A 165 5.69 4.26 -0.48
C ILE A 165 6.66 5.37 -0.93
N PHE A 166 6.58 6.56 -0.34
CA PHE A 166 7.57 7.62 -0.59
C PHE A 166 8.99 7.19 -0.21
N GLY A 167 9.16 6.45 0.88
CA GLY A 167 10.44 5.84 1.24
C GLY A 167 10.96 4.88 0.18
N ILE A 168 10.09 4.04 -0.39
CA ILE A 168 10.43 3.12 -1.49
C ILE A 168 10.83 3.92 -2.75
N ILE A 169 10.04 4.92 -3.14
CA ILE A 169 10.36 5.79 -4.29
C ILE A 169 11.70 6.50 -4.08
N ALA A 170 11.95 7.03 -2.88
CA ALA A 170 13.21 7.69 -2.53
C ALA A 170 14.40 6.73 -2.66
N TYR A 171 14.27 5.50 -2.16
CA TYR A 171 15.28 4.47 -2.23
C TYR A 171 15.61 4.07 -3.68
N LEU A 172 14.59 3.87 -4.50
CA LEU A 172 14.77 3.41 -5.88
C LEU A 172 15.34 4.48 -6.81
N ASN A 173 14.98 5.77 -6.60
CA ASN A 173 15.30 6.84 -7.56
C ASN A 173 16.43 7.77 -7.08
N PHE A 174 16.65 7.94 -5.77
CA PHE A 174 17.43 9.07 -5.24
C PHE A 174 18.49 8.70 -4.21
N LYS A 175 18.83 7.41 -4.04
CA LYS A 175 19.80 6.92 -3.04
C LYS A 175 21.15 7.66 -3.05
N ASP A 176 21.57 8.15 -4.24
CA ASP A 176 22.88 8.79 -4.44
C ASP A 176 22.83 10.32 -4.26
N LYS A 177 21.67 10.91 -3.90
CA LYS A 177 21.56 12.35 -3.65
C LYS A 177 22.11 12.74 -2.28
N ALA A 178 22.90 13.79 -2.25
CA ALA A 178 23.61 14.23 -1.02
C ALA A 178 22.68 14.53 0.16
N ASP A 179 21.50 15.08 -0.09
CA ASP A 179 20.51 15.45 0.93
C ASP A 179 19.42 14.38 1.15
N ILE A 180 19.56 13.18 0.59
CA ILE A 180 18.55 12.11 0.70
C ILE A 180 18.31 11.69 2.16
N LYS A 181 19.33 11.76 3.03
CA LYS A 181 19.20 11.44 4.45
C LYS A 181 18.19 12.37 5.14
N LYS A 182 18.12 13.66 4.75
CA LYS A 182 17.12 14.60 5.26
C LYS A 182 15.72 14.17 4.84
N ILE A 183 15.53 13.72 3.61
CA ILE A 183 14.24 13.22 3.11
C ILE A 183 13.81 11.98 3.89
N TYR A 184 14.70 11.02 4.14
CA TYR A 184 14.39 9.85 4.98
C TYR A 184 14.03 10.26 6.42
N CYS A 185 14.73 11.23 6.99
CA CYS A 185 14.40 11.77 8.31
C CYS A 185 12.98 12.37 8.35
N LEU A 186 12.62 13.19 7.36
CA LEU A 186 11.28 13.77 7.25
C LEU A 186 10.20 12.69 7.07
N ILE A 187 10.45 11.66 6.26
CA ILE A 187 9.54 10.52 6.09
C ILE A 187 9.40 9.75 7.41
N ALA A 188 10.50 9.51 8.13
CA ALA A 188 10.47 8.82 9.42
C ALA A 188 9.68 9.59 10.48
N ILE A 189 9.87 10.93 10.56
CA ILE A 189 9.07 11.78 11.45
C ILE A 189 7.57 11.63 11.12
N GLN A 190 7.21 11.72 9.86
CA GLN A 190 5.82 11.57 9.41
C GLN A 190 5.26 10.18 9.75
N LEU A 191 6.05 9.11 9.59
CA LEU A 191 5.64 7.75 9.91
C LEU A 191 5.41 7.55 11.41
N PHE A 192 6.38 7.93 12.24
CA PHE A 192 6.38 7.57 13.66
C PHE A 192 5.69 8.60 14.55
N LEU A 193 5.81 9.90 14.22
CA LEU A 193 5.27 10.95 15.09
C LEU A 193 3.93 11.49 14.60
N TYR A 194 3.69 11.55 13.28
CA TYR A 194 2.48 12.14 12.73
C TYR A 194 1.40 11.08 12.48
N SER A 195 1.67 10.06 11.68
CA SER A 195 0.66 9.05 11.35
C SER A 195 0.33 8.13 12.52
N ARG A 196 1.31 7.78 13.36
CA ARG A 196 1.17 6.86 14.51
C ARG A 196 0.35 5.60 14.18
N SER A 197 0.47 5.12 12.95
CA SER A 197 -0.32 3.99 12.47
C SER A 197 0.23 2.67 13.01
N SER A 198 -0.52 1.99 13.84
CA SER A 198 -0.16 0.67 14.38
C SER A 198 0.15 -0.33 13.26
N LEU A 199 -0.67 -0.35 12.20
CA LEU A 199 -0.45 -1.23 11.04
C LEU A 199 0.92 -1.01 10.40
N VAL A 200 1.29 0.26 10.16
CA VAL A 200 2.56 0.60 9.49
C VAL A 200 3.74 0.25 10.40
N ILE A 201 3.61 0.47 11.71
CA ILE A 201 4.63 0.08 12.68
C ILE A 201 4.81 -1.44 12.70
N PHE A 202 3.72 -2.23 12.76
CA PHE A 202 3.79 -3.69 12.67
C PHE A 202 4.41 -4.17 11.35
N LEU A 203 4.08 -3.53 10.22
CA LEU A 203 4.68 -3.85 8.92
C LEU A 203 6.19 -3.56 8.91
N LEU A 204 6.61 -2.45 9.48
CA LEU A 204 8.04 -2.13 9.62
C LEU A 204 8.77 -3.10 10.55
N MET A 205 8.15 -3.49 11.67
CA MET A 205 8.68 -4.52 12.57
C MET A 205 8.82 -5.88 11.86
N ALA A 206 7.78 -6.31 11.13
CA ALA A 206 7.83 -7.55 10.35
C ALA A 206 8.91 -7.50 9.26
N THR A 207 9.05 -6.35 8.60
CA THR A 207 10.10 -6.12 7.59
C THR A 207 11.50 -6.16 8.19
N GLY A 208 11.69 -5.51 9.34
CA GLY A 208 12.94 -5.55 10.09
C GLY A 208 13.27 -6.95 10.59
N GLY A 209 12.29 -7.67 11.12
CA GLY A 209 12.41 -9.07 11.51
C GLY A 209 12.81 -9.98 10.35
N LEU A 210 12.14 -9.86 9.21
CA LEU A 210 12.50 -10.59 8.00
C LEU A 210 13.94 -10.29 7.56
N TYR A 211 14.33 -9.01 7.53
CA TYR A 211 15.70 -8.62 7.19
C TYR A 211 16.72 -9.23 8.15
N LEU A 212 16.47 -9.19 9.45
CA LEU A 212 17.33 -9.81 10.47
C LEU A 212 17.44 -11.32 10.26
N LEU A 213 16.33 -12.02 10.02
CA LEU A 213 16.34 -13.45 9.70
C LEU A 213 17.21 -13.75 8.48
N LEU A 214 17.07 -12.99 7.39
CA LEU A 214 17.87 -13.14 6.17
C LEU A 214 19.37 -12.86 6.43
N VAL A 215 19.70 -11.95 7.35
CA VAL A 215 21.10 -11.72 7.78
C VAL A 215 21.63 -12.90 8.56
N ILE A 216 20.87 -13.41 9.51
CA ILE A 216 21.22 -14.55 10.35
C ILE A 216 21.51 -15.79 9.50
N PHE A 217 20.58 -16.16 8.61
CA PHE A 217 20.74 -17.33 7.73
C PHE A 217 21.88 -17.22 6.73
N SER A 218 22.34 -15.99 6.43
CA SER A 218 23.46 -15.80 5.48
C SER A 218 24.84 -15.91 6.10
N LYS A 219 24.97 -15.70 7.40
CA LYS A 219 26.27 -15.69 8.11
C LYS A 219 26.13 -16.36 9.46
N LYS A 220 26.50 -17.64 9.53
CA LYS A 220 26.43 -18.46 10.75
C LYS A 220 27.11 -17.82 11.98
N GLU A 221 28.15 -17.02 11.74
CA GLU A 221 28.90 -16.32 12.82
C GLU A 221 28.05 -15.27 13.56
N TYR A 222 27.05 -14.69 12.89
CA TYR A 222 26.14 -13.71 13.52
C TYR A 222 24.94 -14.36 14.21
N PHE A 223 24.64 -15.64 13.89
CA PHE A 223 23.47 -16.33 14.45
C PHE A 223 23.40 -16.24 15.97
N LEU A 224 24.48 -16.65 16.66
CA LEU A 224 24.50 -16.64 18.12
C LEU A 224 24.44 -15.20 18.68
N LYS A 225 25.18 -14.27 18.07
CA LYS A 225 25.22 -12.87 18.54
C LYS A 225 23.84 -12.20 18.41
N VAL A 226 23.16 -12.42 17.28
CA VAL A 226 21.81 -11.85 17.06
C VAL A 226 20.78 -12.56 17.94
N LEU A 227 20.88 -13.89 18.11
CA LEU A 227 19.99 -14.63 19.01
C LEU A 227 20.10 -14.12 20.45
N VAL A 228 21.32 -13.99 20.97
CA VAL A 228 21.56 -13.43 22.30
C VAL A 228 21.08 -11.98 22.39
N GLY A 229 21.36 -11.14 21.38
CA GLY A 229 20.87 -9.78 21.32
C GLY A 229 19.34 -9.68 21.34
N CYS A 230 18.66 -10.52 20.56
CA CYS A 230 17.19 -10.60 20.57
C CYS A 230 16.63 -11.08 21.92
N MET A 231 17.28 -12.06 22.54
CA MET A 231 16.88 -12.53 23.89
C MET A 231 17.04 -11.42 24.95
N VAL A 232 18.18 -10.73 24.97
CA VAL A 232 18.42 -9.61 25.90
C VAL A 232 17.43 -8.46 25.65
N LEU A 233 17.30 -8.01 24.42
CA LEU A 233 16.36 -6.95 24.08
C LEU A 233 14.91 -7.36 24.34
N GLY A 234 14.55 -8.60 24.06
CA GLY A 234 13.22 -9.14 24.36
C GLY A 234 12.94 -9.15 25.87
N THR A 235 13.87 -9.61 26.67
CA THR A 235 13.72 -9.62 28.14
C THR A 235 13.61 -8.21 28.72
N ILE A 236 14.46 -7.28 28.25
CA ILE A 236 14.38 -5.86 28.64
C ILE A 236 13.05 -5.27 28.18
N GLY A 237 12.66 -5.54 26.95
CA GLY A 237 11.39 -5.05 26.36
C GLY A 237 10.18 -5.52 27.17
N ILE A 238 10.10 -6.81 27.50
CA ILE A 238 9.02 -7.37 28.35
C ILE A 238 9.05 -6.73 29.73
N GLY A 239 10.21 -6.56 30.35
CA GLY A 239 10.33 -5.89 31.63
C GLY A 239 9.86 -4.45 31.62
N LEU A 240 10.19 -3.69 30.59
CA LEU A 240 9.70 -2.31 30.41
C LEU A 240 8.19 -2.27 30.15
N ILE A 241 7.66 -3.18 29.33
CA ILE A 241 6.23 -3.28 29.06
C ILE A 241 5.46 -3.56 30.34
N ASN A 242 5.90 -4.52 31.15
CA ASN A 242 5.25 -4.84 32.43
C ASN A 242 5.30 -3.66 33.41
N HIS A 243 6.44 -2.96 33.48
CA HIS A 243 6.61 -1.82 34.40
C HIS A 243 5.79 -0.59 33.99
N TYR A 244 5.64 -0.33 32.69
CA TYR A 244 4.94 0.83 32.14
C TYR A 244 3.62 0.47 31.46
N SER A 245 3.00 -0.65 31.80
CA SER A 245 1.81 -1.19 31.12
C SER A 245 0.67 -0.18 31.01
N GLU A 246 0.35 0.57 32.06
CA GLU A 246 -0.70 1.60 32.06
C GLU A 246 -0.40 2.75 31.06
N THR A 247 0.86 3.22 31.07
CA THR A 247 1.29 4.27 30.14
C THR A 247 1.32 3.77 28.70
N ILE A 248 1.73 2.53 28.50
CA ILE A 248 1.74 1.89 27.18
C ILE A 248 0.32 1.69 26.67
N ALA A 249 -0.60 1.24 27.51
CA ALA A 249 -2.00 1.05 27.19
C ALA A 249 -2.74 2.34 26.83
N SER A 250 -2.22 3.51 27.23
CA SER A 250 -2.83 4.82 26.91
C SER A 250 -2.85 5.15 25.42
N ASN A 251 -2.02 4.49 24.59
CA ASN A 251 -2.03 4.64 23.16
C ASN A 251 -2.39 3.33 22.45
N ARG A 252 -3.02 3.45 21.27
CA ARG A 252 -3.55 2.30 20.54
C ARG A 252 -2.49 1.25 20.17
N PHE A 253 -1.29 1.66 19.77
CA PHE A 253 -0.23 0.71 19.43
C PHE A 253 0.20 -0.11 20.66
N GLY A 254 0.39 0.57 21.79
CA GLY A 254 0.75 -0.10 23.03
C GLY A 254 -0.35 -1.04 23.53
N MET A 255 -1.61 -0.63 23.45
CA MET A 255 -2.77 -1.50 23.76
C MET A 255 -2.76 -2.77 22.91
N LEU A 256 -2.59 -2.64 21.58
CA LEU A 256 -2.52 -3.79 20.68
C LEU A 256 -1.31 -4.69 20.95
N LEU A 257 -0.18 -4.11 21.33
CA LEU A 257 1.01 -4.87 21.72
C LEU A 257 0.77 -5.67 23.00
N LEU A 258 0.14 -5.07 24.02
CA LEU A 258 -0.24 -5.77 25.25
C LEU A 258 -1.22 -6.93 24.97
N ILE A 259 -2.25 -6.70 24.16
CA ILE A 259 -3.19 -7.76 23.75
C ILE A 259 -2.43 -8.90 23.06
N LEU A 260 -1.50 -8.59 22.14
CA LEU A 260 -0.73 -9.60 21.43
C LEU A 260 0.17 -10.44 22.37
N LEU A 261 0.66 -9.84 23.45
CA LEU A 261 1.53 -10.52 24.43
C LEU A 261 0.72 -11.31 25.47
N GLU A 262 -0.38 -10.76 25.96
CA GLU A 262 -1.17 -11.35 27.06
C GLU A 262 -2.25 -12.32 26.56
N LYS A 263 -2.92 -11.98 25.44
CA LYS A 263 -4.06 -12.73 24.89
C LYS A 263 -3.97 -12.81 23.36
N PRO A 264 -2.96 -13.50 22.81
CA PRO A 264 -2.75 -13.52 21.36
C PRO A 264 -3.93 -14.07 20.55
N GLU A 265 -4.72 -14.99 21.14
CA GLU A 265 -5.93 -15.55 20.54
C GLU A 265 -7.05 -14.51 20.37
N SER A 266 -7.08 -13.50 21.21
CA SER A 266 -8.07 -12.42 21.16
C SER A 266 -7.64 -11.21 20.31
N PHE A 267 -6.39 -11.19 19.85
CA PHE A 267 -5.82 -10.05 19.12
C PHE A 267 -6.65 -9.64 17.88
N LEU A 268 -7.16 -10.63 17.15
CA LEU A 268 -7.97 -10.38 15.95
C LEU A 268 -9.36 -9.85 16.26
N ILE A 269 -9.92 -10.14 17.44
CA ILE A 269 -11.33 -9.87 17.75
C ILE A 269 -11.50 -8.58 18.56
N LEU A 270 -10.55 -8.27 19.44
CA LEU A 270 -10.67 -7.17 20.40
C LEU A 270 -10.59 -5.77 19.77
N ASP A 271 -9.93 -5.61 18.62
CA ASP A 271 -9.89 -4.35 17.88
C ASP A 271 -10.67 -4.46 16.57
N ALA A 272 -11.80 -3.77 16.48
CA ALA A 272 -12.67 -3.80 15.31
C ALA A 272 -11.94 -3.47 13.98
N SER A 273 -10.98 -2.53 14.00
CA SER A 273 -10.23 -2.15 12.79
C SER A 273 -9.17 -3.20 12.40
N VAL A 274 -8.63 -3.95 13.35
CA VAL A 274 -7.76 -5.10 13.07
C VAL A 274 -8.59 -6.23 12.48
N ASN A 275 -9.75 -6.51 13.08
CA ASN A 275 -10.65 -7.54 12.62
C ASN A 275 -11.19 -7.25 11.20
N GLU A 276 -11.64 -6.02 10.92
CA GLU A 276 -12.10 -5.61 9.60
C GLU A 276 -11.00 -5.81 8.53
N ARG A 277 -9.76 -5.44 8.82
CA ARG A 277 -8.64 -5.67 7.89
C ARG A 277 -8.32 -7.15 7.72
N PHE A 278 -8.36 -7.92 8.81
CA PHE A 278 -8.19 -9.37 8.73
C PHE A 278 -9.21 -10.00 7.77
N ILE A 279 -10.47 -9.62 7.87
CA ILE A 279 -11.54 -10.09 7.00
C ILE A 279 -11.25 -9.79 5.53
N HIS A 280 -10.85 -8.57 5.23
CA HIS A 280 -10.54 -8.15 3.85
C HIS A 280 -9.26 -8.77 3.26
N VAL A 281 -8.42 -9.39 4.08
CA VAL A 281 -7.26 -10.17 3.65
C VAL A 281 -7.57 -11.66 3.61
N PHE A 282 -8.10 -12.18 4.72
CA PHE A 282 -8.28 -13.62 4.91
C PHE A 282 -9.33 -14.21 3.97
N PHE A 283 -10.54 -13.64 3.94
CA PHE A 283 -11.63 -14.23 3.18
C PHE A 283 -11.45 -14.21 1.67
N PRO A 284 -10.91 -13.14 1.04
CA PRO A 284 -10.58 -13.20 -0.38
C PRO A 284 -9.52 -14.26 -0.70
N LEU A 285 -8.50 -14.40 0.15
CA LEU A 285 -7.49 -15.45 -0.03
C LEU A 285 -8.08 -16.84 0.20
N TYR A 286 -8.92 -16.99 1.22
CA TYR A 286 -9.63 -18.25 1.46
C TYR A 286 -10.49 -18.64 0.25
N GLY A 287 -11.27 -17.72 -0.31
CA GLY A 287 -12.05 -17.97 -1.53
C GLY A 287 -11.16 -18.36 -2.70
N PHE A 288 -10.05 -17.68 -2.92
CA PHE A 288 -9.09 -18.03 -3.97
C PHE A 288 -8.55 -19.46 -3.81
N PHE A 289 -8.18 -19.89 -2.61
CA PHE A 289 -7.64 -21.21 -2.38
C PHE A 289 -8.72 -22.31 -2.34
N SER A 290 -9.90 -22.04 -1.76
CA SER A 290 -11.00 -23.03 -1.68
C SER A 290 -11.53 -23.42 -3.07
N ASP A 291 -11.53 -22.47 -4.00
CA ASP A 291 -12.00 -22.68 -5.36
C ASP A 291 -10.85 -22.89 -6.37
N PHE A 292 -9.69 -23.36 -5.90
CA PHE A 292 -8.53 -23.71 -6.71
C PHE A 292 -8.07 -22.59 -7.66
N GLY A 293 -8.21 -21.35 -7.24
CA GLY A 293 -7.82 -20.19 -8.03
C GLY A 293 -8.77 -19.84 -9.18
N MET A 294 -9.99 -20.36 -9.18
CA MET A 294 -11.02 -19.95 -10.14
C MET A 294 -11.45 -18.51 -9.86
N PRO A 295 -11.73 -17.69 -10.89
CA PRO A 295 -12.20 -16.33 -10.71
C PRO A 295 -13.64 -16.33 -10.22
N HIS A 296 -13.92 -15.56 -9.16
CA HIS A 296 -15.28 -15.35 -8.65
C HIS A 296 -16.05 -14.26 -9.41
N GLY A 297 -15.32 -13.36 -10.09
CA GLY A 297 -15.91 -12.16 -10.71
C GLY A 297 -16.22 -11.05 -9.72
N TYR A 298 -16.86 -10.01 -10.22
CA TYR A 298 -17.18 -8.80 -9.45
C TYR A 298 -18.48 -8.96 -8.66
N GLY A 299 -18.59 -8.25 -7.53
CA GLY A 299 -19.82 -8.19 -6.75
C GLY A 299 -20.20 -9.46 -5.97
N MET A 300 -19.42 -10.54 -6.10
CA MET A 300 -19.71 -11.84 -5.45
C MET A 300 -19.19 -11.94 -4.01
N PHE A 301 -18.36 -11.00 -3.59
CA PHE A 301 -17.73 -11.04 -2.27
C PHE A 301 -18.73 -10.93 -1.10
N PRO A 302 -19.78 -10.08 -1.14
CA PRO A 302 -20.77 -10.01 -0.06
C PRO A 302 -21.47 -11.36 0.17
N GLU A 303 -21.92 -12.03 -0.87
CA GLU A 303 -22.58 -13.35 -0.77
C GLU A 303 -21.62 -14.43 -0.25
N PHE A 304 -20.38 -14.42 -0.73
CA PHE A 304 -19.34 -15.32 -0.25
C PHE A 304 -19.05 -15.09 1.24
N MET A 305 -18.95 -13.82 1.67
CA MET A 305 -18.78 -13.45 3.07
C MET A 305 -19.94 -13.94 3.93
N GLU A 306 -21.18 -13.67 3.54
CA GLU A 306 -22.35 -14.09 4.29
C GLU A 306 -22.39 -15.61 4.48
N LYS A 307 -22.04 -16.38 3.46
CA LYS A 307 -21.92 -17.86 3.55
C LYS A 307 -20.79 -18.27 4.48
N SER A 308 -19.62 -17.62 4.37
CA SER A 308 -18.42 -17.95 5.16
C SER A 308 -18.62 -17.62 6.64
N LEU A 309 -19.30 -16.53 6.99
CA LEU A 309 -19.58 -16.13 8.35
C LEU A 309 -20.49 -17.13 9.08
N LYS A 310 -21.32 -17.87 8.35
CA LYS A 310 -22.21 -18.92 8.91
C LYS A 310 -21.45 -20.23 9.21
N MET A 311 -20.20 -20.37 8.74
CA MET A 311 -19.38 -21.56 9.00
C MET A 311 -18.85 -21.56 10.43
N PRO A 312 -19.08 -22.61 11.25
CA PRO A 312 -18.66 -22.63 12.66
C PRO A 312 -17.16 -22.39 12.87
N GLN A 313 -16.34 -22.81 11.90
CA GLN A 313 -14.88 -22.65 11.96
C GLN A 313 -14.38 -21.22 11.87
N PHE A 314 -15.21 -20.26 11.44
CA PHE A 314 -14.82 -18.85 11.30
C PHE A 314 -15.46 -17.93 12.33
N GLN A 315 -16.52 -18.39 13.03
CA GLN A 315 -17.26 -17.56 14.00
C GLN A 315 -16.36 -17.00 15.10
N HIS A 316 -15.40 -17.80 15.56
CA HIS A 316 -14.45 -17.38 16.61
C HIS A 316 -13.37 -16.39 16.13
N LEU A 317 -13.26 -16.12 14.82
CA LEU A 317 -12.30 -15.18 14.24
C LEU A 317 -12.88 -13.81 13.98
N ILE A 318 -14.19 -13.62 14.23
CA ILE A 318 -14.93 -12.44 13.84
C ILE A 318 -15.50 -11.78 15.06
N SER A 319 -15.30 -10.46 15.19
CA SER A 319 -15.87 -9.68 16.29
C SER A 319 -17.35 -9.44 16.10
N ASP A 320 -18.09 -9.34 17.22
CA ASP A 320 -19.52 -9.01 17.21
C ASP A 320 -19.81 -7.71 16.44
N TYR A 321 -18.90 -6.75 16.54
CA TYR A 321 -18.97 -5.49 15.77
C TYR A 321 -19.07 -5.68 14.25
N VAL A 322 -18.42 -6.72 13.71
CA VAL A 322 -18.48 -7.03 12.27
C VAL A 322 -19.71 -7.86 11.95
N LEU A 323 -20.10 -8.76 12.85
CA LEU A 323 -21.31 -9.57 12.68
C LEU A 323 -22.59 -8.73 12.66
N ASP A 324 -22.61 -7.63 13.43
CA ASP A 324 -23.75 -6.71 13.52
C ASP A 324 -23.87 -5.75 12.31
N ARG A 325 -22.87 -5.76 11.41
CA ARG A 325 -22.86 -4.92 10.20
C ARG A 325 -23.26 -5.73 8.97
N GLU A 326 -23.77 -5.02 7.97
CA GLU A 326 -23.93 -5.58 6.63
C GLU A 326 -22.58 -6.06 6.07
N ALA A 327 -22.60 -7.18 5.35
CA ALA A 327 -21.41 -7.71 4.70
C ALA A 327 -20.75 -6.64 3.81
N PRO A 328 -19.42 -6.54 3.83
CA PRO A 328 -18.72 -5.51 3.08
C PRO A 328 -18.95 -5.67 1.58
N THR A 329 -19.38 -4.59 0.93
CA THR A 329 -19.72 -4.59 -0.50
C THR A 329 -18.49 -4.68 -1.42
N ARG A 330 -17.30 -4.52 -0.86
CA ARG A 330 -16.02 -4.53 -1.62
C ARG A 330 -14.89 -5.12 -0.81
N ILE A 331 -13.87 -5.61 -1.51
CA ILE A 331 -12.62 -6.04 -0.91
C ILE A 331 -11.68 -4.82 -0.81
N MET A 332 -11.19 -4.50 0.40
CA MET A 332 -10.24 -3.40 0.60
C MET A 332 -8.81 -3.78 0.22
N SER A 333 -8.44 -5.05 0.38
CA SER A 333 -7.12 -5.55 0.01
C SER A 333 -6.95 -5.56 -1.51
N GLY A 334 -5.94 -4.84 -2.04
CA GLY A 334 -5.64 -4.86 -3.48
C GLY A 334 -5.23 -6.25 -3.97
N LEU A 335 -4.32 -6.91 -3.24
CA LEU A 335 -3.91 -8.27 -3.60
C LEU A 335 -5.02 -9.30 -3.34
N GLY A 336 -5.80 -9.13 -2.27
CA GLY A 336 -6.97 -9.96 -2.01
C GLY A 336 -8.01 -9.85 -3.12
N SER A 337 -8.32 -8.62 -3.56
CA SER A 337 -9.32 -8.40 -4.62
C SER A 337 -8.89 -9.03 -5.94
N ILE A 338 -7.64 -8.82 -6.38
CA ILE A 338 -7.18 -9.34 -7.67
C ILE A 338 -7.15 -10.87 -7.70
N LEU A 339 -6.76 -11.52 -6.59
CA LEU A 339 -6.75 -12.98 -6.49
C LEU A 339 -8.16 -13.55 -6.40
N TYR A 340 -9.06 -12.93 -5.64
CA TYR A 340 -10.44 -13.38 -5.52
C TYR A 340 -11.22 -13.16 -6.81
N GLU A 341 -11.21 -11.94 -7.35
CA GLU A 341 -12.02 -11.55 -8.49
C GLU A 341 -11.51 -12.17 -9.79
N LEU A 342 -10.17 -12.15 -10.04
CA LEU A 342 -9.56 -12.63 -11.29
C LEU A 342 -8.95 -14.04 -11.19
N GLY A 343 -8.92 -14.63 -10.01
CA GLY A 343 -8.36 -15.97 -9.81
C GLY A 343 -6.87 -16.04 -10.17
N ILE A 344 -6.47 -17.11 -10.83
CA ILE A 344 -5.08 -17.37 -11.25
C ILE A 344 -4.51 -16.22 -12.10
N ALA A 345 -5.32 -15.50 -12.87
CA ALA A 345 -4.87 -14.34 -13.63
C ALA A 345 -4.31 -13.23 -12.72
N GLY A 346 -4.77 -13.14 -11.46
CA GLY A 346 -4.23 -12.22 -10.47
C GLY A 346 -2.76 -12.49 -10.09
N LEU A 347 -2.28 -13.73 -10.22
CA LEU A 347 -0.88 -14.08 -9.95
C LEU A 347 0.09 -13.41 -10.94
N VAL A 348 -0.38 -12.97 -12.10
CA VAL A 348 0.42 -12.22 -13.07
C VAL A 348 0.99 -10.94 -12.46
N LEU A 349 0.25 -10.27 -11.56
CA LEU A 349 0.77 -9.09 -10.84
C LEU A 349 1.99 -9.45 -9.98
N ILE A 350 1.91 -10.57 -9.26
CA ILE A 350 3.03 -11.04 -8.42
C ILE A 350 4.24 -11.36 -9.29
N ALA A 351 4.03 -12.01 -10.44
CA ALA A 351 5.09 -12.32 -11.39
C ALA A 351 5.74 -11.06 -11.97
N VAL A 352 4.95 -10.04 -12.34
CA VAL A 352 5.44 -8.74 -12.81
C VAL A 352 6.26 -8.05 -11.71
N LEU A 353 5.74 -7.98 -10.49
CA LEU A 353 6.47 -7.36 -9.37
C LEU A 353 7.78 -8.09 -9.08
N TYR A 354 7.77 -9.42 -9.08
CA TYR A 354 8.97 -10.23 -8.88
C TYR A 354 10.02 -9.97 -9.96
N ASP A 355 9.63 -9.97 -11.25
CA ASP A 355 10.57 -9.75 -12.35
C ASP A 355 11.18 -8.34 -12.29
N VAL A 356 10.37 -7.32 -12.09
CA VAL A 356 10.82 -5.93 -11.98
C VAL A 356 11.75 -5.74 -10.78
N ILE A 357 11.39 -6.24 -9.60
CA ILE A 357 12.22 -6.12 -8.39
C ILE A 357 13.52 -6.91 -8.54
N ASN A 358 13.49 -8.07 -9.19
CA ASN A 358 14.68 -8.87 -9.47
C ASN A 358 15.69 -8.14 -10.36
N GLN A 359 15.23 -7.27 -11.25
CA GLN A 359 16.10 -6.41 -12.06
C GLN A 359 16.66 -5.23 -11.25
N LEU A 360 15.86 -4.65 -10.36
CA LEU A 360 16.23 -3.43 -9.62
C LEU A 360 17.17 -3.69 -8.46
N THR A 361 16.98 -4.80 -7.75
CA THR A 361 17.69 -5.09 -6.51
C THR A 361 18.20 -6.52 -6.45
N ASN A 362 19.23 -6.75 -5.65
CA ASN A 362 19.87 -8.06 -5.52
C ASN A 362 19.81 -8.60 -4.08
N GLY A 363 19.96 -9.91 -3.93
CA GLY A 363 20.13 -10.58 -2.64
C GLY A 363 18.96 -10.33 -1.67
N LYS A 364 19.29 -10.00 -0.43
CA LYS A 364 18.31 -9.80 0.66
C LYS A 364 17.35 -8.64 0.42
N THR A 365 17.84 -7.55 -0.18
CA THR A 365 17.05 -6.36 -0.48
C THR A 365 15.89 -6.67 -1.43
N LYS A 366 16.10 -7.61 -2.38
CA LYS A 366 15.04 -8.09 -3.27
C LYS A 366 13.89 -8.72 -2.49
N ILE A 367 14.21 -9.63 -1.56
CA ILE A 367 13.21 -10.35 -0.77
C ILE A 367 12.44 -9.35 0.12
N VAL A 368 13.15 -8.45 0.77
CA VAL A 368 12.55 -7.44 1.66
C VAL A 368 11.65 -6.47 0.89
N LEU A 369 12.11 -5.97 -0.26
CA LEU A 369 11.33 -5.04 -1.08
C LEU A 369 10.06 -5.73 -1.62
N LEU A 370 10.17 -6.97 -2.09
CA LEU A 370 9.01 -7.75 -2.54
C LEU A 370 8.03 -7.96 -1.39
N PHE A 371 8.51 -8.36 -0.21
CA PHE A 371 7.68 -8.54 0.98
C PHE A 371 6.93 -7.25 1.34
N VAL A 372 7.63 -6.10 1.40
CA VAL A 372 7.01 -4.81 1.76
C VAL A 372 5.93 -4.43 0.76
N ILE A 373 6.19 -4.55 -0.54
CA ILE A 373 5.22 -4.20 -1.58
C ILE A 373 4.00 -5.13 -1.51
N LEU A 374 4.20 -6.44 -1.40
CA LEU A 374 3.10 -7.39 -1.27
C LEU A 374 2.29 -7.16 0.02
N ALA A 375 2.95 -6.86 1.13
CA ALA A 375 2.28 -6.55 2.38
C ALA A 375 1.49 -5.24 2.33
N ILE A 376 1.96 -4.20 1.62
CA ILE A 376 1.20 -2.99 1.34
C ILE A 376 -0.05 -3.33 0.50
N LEU A 377 0.08 -4.15 -0.52
CA LEU A 377 -1.03 -4.56 -1.39
C LEU A 377 -2.04 -5.48 -0.69
N LEU A 378 -1.61 -6.27 0.30
CA LEU A 378 -2.51 -7.07 1.15
C LEU A 378 -3.34 -6.19 2.08
N ASN A 379 -2.81 -5.03 2.50
CA ASN A 379 -3.52 -4.14 3.39
C ASN A 379 -4.28 -3.07 2.59
N ALA A 380 -5.45 -2.75 2.98
CA ALA A 380 -6.40 -1.67 2.67
C ALA A 380 -6.05 -0.59 1.62
N ILE A 381 -5.27 -0.90 0.57
CA ILE A 381 -5.01 0.01 -0.54
C ILE A 381 -5.49 -0.64 -1.84
N PRO A 382 -6.64 -0.20 -2.37
CA PRO A 382 -7.13 -0.67 -3.67
C PRO A 382 -6.26 -0.11 -4.81
N PHE A 383 -6.27 -0.77 -5.97
CA PHE A 383 -5.54 -0.29 -7.16
C PHE A 383 -6.11 0.99 -7.77
N SER A 384 -7.31 1.42 -7.37
CA SER A 384 -7.83 2.75 -7.69
C SER A 384 -7.04 3.88 -7.00
N ASN A 385 -6.25 3.57 -5.97
CA ASN A 385 -5.28 4.52 -5.42
C ASN A 385 -4.11 4.68 -6.40
N PRO A 386 -3.97 5.83 -7.06
CA PRO A 386 -3.03 6.00 -8.17
C PRO A 386 -1.55 5.94 -7.75
N LEU A 387 -1.24 6.05 -6.47
CA LEU A 387 0.14 5.97 -5.97
C LEU A 387 0.75 4.58 -6.19
N ILE A 388 -0.05 3.52 -6.09
CA ILE A 388 0.41 2.14 -6.32
C ILE A 388 0.73 1.90 -7.80
N PRO A 389 -0.19 2.14 -8.76
CA PRO A 389 0.12 2.03 -10.18
C PRO A 389 1.28 2.94 -10.61
N PHE A 390 1.38 4.15 -10.04
CA PHE A 390 2.51 5.04 -10.28
C PHE A 390 3.84 4.42 -9.81
N LEU A 391 3.87 3.85 -8.60
CA LEU A 391 5.06 3.12 -8.10
C LEU A 391 5.43 1.98 -9.05
N ILE A 392 4.46 1.17 -9.49
CA ILE A 392 4.70 0.05 -10.40
C ILE A 392 5.24 0.57 -11.74
N GLY A 393 4.62 1.58 -12.35
CA GLY A 393 5.08 2.20 -13.60
C GLY A 393 6.49 2.78 -13.50
N ASN A 394 6.83 3.43 -12.36
CA ASN A 394 8.18 3.90 -12.06
C ASN A 394 9.19 2.74 -11.94
N MET A 395 8.82 1.67 -11.26
CA MET A 395 9.68 0.48 -11.11
C MET A 395 9.93 -0.19 -12.47
N VAL A 396 8.90 -0.31 -13.32
CA VAL A 396 9.04 -0.83 -14.69
C VAL A 396 9.97 0.06 -15.52
N HIS A 397 9.86 1.40 -15.38
CA HIS A 397 10.77 2.34 -16.05
C HIS A 397 12.23 2.12 -15.63
N LEU A 398 12.51 2.09 -14.33
CA LEU A 398 13.86 1.88 -13.81
C LEU A 398 14.44 0.51 -14.21
N SER A 399 13.62 -0.54 -14.18
CA SER A 399 14.00 -1.89 -14.65
C SER A 399 14.37 -1.89 -16.12
N TYR A 400 13.59 -1.21 -16.95
CA TYR A 400 13.85 -1.08 -18.38
C TYR A 400 15.17 -0.33 -18.65
N GLU A 401 15.41 0.81 -18.01
CA GLU A 401 16.65 1.57 -18.17
C GLU A 401 17.88 0.74 -17.74
N LYS A 402 17.77 -0.04 -16.67
CA LYS A 402 18.85 -0.93 -16.22
C LYS A 402 19.12 -2.05 -17.22
N ARG A 403 18.07 -2.70 -17.78
CA ARG A 403 18.22 -3.71 -18.84
C ARG A 403 18.91 -3.13 -20.08
N LYS A 404 18.51 -1.92 -20.49
CA LYS A 404 19.11 -1.21 -21.62
C LYS A 404 20.59 -0.89 -21.39
N ALA A 405 20.95 -0.40 -20.21
CA ALA A 405 22.33 -0.14 -19.86
C ALA A 405 23.19 -1.41 -19.91
N ASN A 406 22.69 -2.54 -19.38
CA ASN A 406 23.39 -3.82 -19.43
C ASN A 406 23.56 -4.34 -20.86
N SER A 407 22.59 -4.14 -21.75
CA SER A 407 22.68 -4.59 -23.16
C SER A 407 23.65 -3.77 -24.01
N LEU A 408 24.03 -2.56 -23.58
CA LEU A 408 25.01 -1.71 -24.24
C LEU A 408 26.45 -1.96 -23.75
N SER A 409 26.60 -2.68 -22.63
CA SER A 409 27.91 -3.04 -22.04
C SER A 409 28.45 -4.38 -22.54
N HIS A 410 27.67 -5.12 -23.31
CA HIS A 410 28.01 -6.36 -24.01
C HIS A 410 28.04 -6.12 -25.53
#